data_0de0cf6e3d097e85880a5f4b5384ed19
#
_entry.id   0de0cf6e3d097e85880a5f4b5384ed19
#
_cell.length_a   1.000
_cell.length_b   1.000
_cell.length_c   1.000
_cell.angle_alpha   90.00
_cell.angle_beta   90.00
_cell.angle_gamma   90.00
#
_symmetry.space_group_name_H-M   'P 1'
#
loop_
_entity.id
_entity.type
_entity.pdbx_description
1 polymer ?
#
loop_
_entity_poly.entity_id
_entity_poly.type
_entity_poly.pdbx_seq_one_letter_code
_entity_poly.pdbx_strand_id
1 'polypeptide(L)'
;GQPLRFWHLFPYLNLSSPVTWGSFLLTIYPLNCMIYGYFMWTGHMKLTRVFGLIGIPLALSVHGYTGFILAMSKARALWNTALMPTLFLISAMVSGIGMMMIVVYIRDRFFVKEHEVDKNLLFDLGKMLIIAIVFDLFLIFCDVAVLLTADSEASEAALAGFLPAFTSA
;
A
#
# COMPACT_ATOMS: atom_id res chain seq x y z
N GLY A 1 1.33 -5.36 26.03
CA GLY A 1 0.88 -6.20 24.92
C GLY A 1 1.41 -7.62 25.08
N GLN A 2 0.61 -8.61 24.76
CA GLN A 2 1.02 -10.02 24.80
C GLN A 2 1.24 -10.49 23.35
N PRO A 3 2.48 -10.55 22.84
CA PRO A 3 2.79 -10.87 21.44
C PRO A 3 2.35 -12.30 21.06
N LEU A 4 2.29 -13.21 22.02
CA LEU A 4 1.86 -14.60 21.79
C LEU A 4 0.35 -14.76 21.59
N ARG A 5 -0.47 -13.72 21.79
CA ARG A 5 -1.92 -13.79 21.47
C ARG A 5 -2.23 -13.87 19.98
N PHE A 6 -1.26 -13.58 19.12
CA PHE A 6 -1.41 -13.78 17.68
C PHE A 6 -1.82 -15.21 17.31
N TRP A 7 -1.30 -16.22 18.03
CA TRP A 7 -1.67 -17.63 17.81
C TRP A 7 -3.14 -17.94 18.14
N HIS A 8 -3.78 -17.18 19.04
CA HIS A 8 -5.20 -17.36 19.35
C HIS A 8 -6.12 -16.94 18.20
N LEU A 9 -5.61 -16.22 17.21
CA LEU A 9 -6.38 -15.81 16.04
C LEU A 9 -6.77 -17.01 15.17
N PHE A 10 -5.95 -18.06 15.14
CA PHE A 10 -6.19 -19.26 14.31
C PHE A 10 -7.28 -20.20 14.86
N PRO A 11 -7.36 -20.51 16.16
CA PRO A 11 -8.42 -21.37 16.69
C PRO A 11 -9.77 -20.65 16.91
N TYR A 12 -9.77 -19.31 17.04
CA TYR A 12 -11.00 -18.52 17.27
C TYR A 12 -11.35 -17.63 16.06
N LEU A 13 -11.42 -18.24 14.88
CA LEU A 13 -11.77 -17.53 13.65
C LEU A 13 -13.24 -17.09 13.66
N ASN A 14 -13.45 -15.80 13.81
CA ASN A 14 -14.75 -15.19 13.60
C ASN A 14 -14.81 -14.61 12.17
N LEU A 15 -15.43 -15.37 11.26
CA LEU A 15 -15.57 -14.98 9.86
C LEU A 15 -16.42 -13.71 9.64
N SER A 16 -17.20 -13.31 10.64
CA SER A 16 -17.94 -12.05 10.61
C SER A 16 -17.09 -10.83 10.96
N SER A 17 -15.85 -11.04 11.46
CA SER A 17 -14.95 -9.95 11.81
C SER A 17 -14.10 -9.54 10.61
N PRO A 18 -14.12 -8.25 10.22
CA PRO A 18 -13.21 -7.72 9.18
C PRO A 18 -11.73 -8.01 9.49
N VAL A 19 -11.33 -7.94 10.77
CA VAL A 19 -9.94 -8.20 11.20
C VAL A 19 -9.46 -9.59 10.84
N THR A 20 -10.35 -10.60 10.87
CA THR A 20 -10.02 -12.00 10.51
C THR A 20 -9.62 -12.10 9.03
N TRP A 21 -10.36 -11.44 8.14
CA TRP A 21 -10.05 -11.42 6.70
C TRP A 21 -8.69 -10.77 6.42
N GLY A 22 -8.37 -9.67 7.13
CA GLY A 22 -7.07 -9.04 7.01
C GLY A 22 -5.92 -9.93 7.45
N SER A 23 -6.11 -10.68 8.52
CA SER A 23 -5.09 -11.62 9.00
C SER A 23 -4.81 -12.71 7.99
N PHE A 24 -5.83 -13.22 7.30
CA PHE A 24 -5.66 -14.18 6.20
C PHE A 24 -4.89 -13.58 5.05
N LEU A 25 -5.29 -12.40 4.57
CA LEU A 25 -4.62 -11.73 3.46
C LEU A 25 -3.16 -11.42 3.78
N LEU A 26 -2.88 -10.91 4.99
CA LEU A 26 -1.52 -10.61 5.46
C LEU A 26 -0.66 -11.88 5.64
N THR A 27 -1.25 -13.05 5.80
CA THR A 27 -0.52 -14.31 5.88
C THR A 27 -0.31 -14.93 4.49
N ILE A 28 -1.34 -14.94 3.65
CA ILE A 28 -1.31 -15.56 2.33
C ILE A 28 -0.39 -14.79 1.37
N TYR A 29 -0.41 -13.47 1.42
CA TYR A 29 0.37 -12.64 0.50
C TYR A 29 1.90 -12.83 0.66
N PRO A 30 2.51 -12.76 1.87
CA PRO A 30 3.93 -13.06 2.03
C PRO A 30 4.29 -14.49 1.67
N LEU A 31 3.43 -15.47 1.97
CA LEU A 31 3.65 -16.86 1.55
C LEU A 31 3.70 -16.99 0.03
N ASN A 32 2.77 -16.35 -0.67
CA ASN A 32 2.81 -16.30 -2.14
C ASN A 32 4.09 -15.65 -2.66
N CYS A 33 4.56 -14.56 -2.04
CA CYS A 33 5.82 -13.90 -2.41
C CYS A 33 7.04 -14.80 -2.18
N MET A 34 7.07 -15.56 -1.09
CA MET A 34 8.15 -16.52 -0.80
C MET A 34 8.18 -17.65 -1.83
N ILE A 35 7.02 -18.24 -2.16
CA ILE A 35 6.88 -19.28 -3.16
C ILE A 35 7.28 -18.75 -4.54
N TYR A 36 6.84 -17.55 -4.90
CA TYR A 36 7.23 -16.87 -6.13
C TYR A 36 8.76 -16.70 -6.22
N GLY A 37 9.40 -16.19 -5.17
CA GLY A 37 10.83 -16.02 -5.09
C GLY A 37 11.60 -17.34 -5.20
N TYR A 38 11.10 -18.40 -4.56
CA TYR A 38 11.69 -19.73 -4.65
C TYR A 38 11.65 -20.28 -6.09
N PHE A 39 10.51 -20.21 -6.79
CA PHE A 39 10.40 -20.66 -8.17
C PHE A 39 11.19 -19.79 -9.15
N MET A 40 11.33 -18.51 -8.87
CA MET A 40 12.21 -17.62 -9.65
C MET A 40 13.69 -18.05 -9.52
N TRP A 41 14.12 -18.42 -8.32
CA TRP A 41 15.49 -18.90 -8.08
C TRP A 41 15.75 -20.26 -8.73
N THR A 42 14.79 -21.19 -8.64
CA THR A 42 14.92 -22.54 -9.22
C THR A 42 14.72 -22.58 -10.74
N GLY A 43 14.41 -21.45 -11.38
CA GLY A 43 14.27 -21.34 -12.84
C GLY A 43 12.98 -21.93 -13.42
N HIS A 44 11.98 -22.24 -12.58
CA HIS A 44 10.69 -22.80 -13.03
C HIS A 44 9.75 -21.72 -13.57
N MET A 45 10.06 -21.21 -14.77
CA MET A 45 9.38 -20.06 -15.40
C MET A 45 7.85 -20.17 -15.48
N LYS A 46 7.29 -21.39 -15.66
CA LYS A 46 5.83 -21.58 -15.71
C LYS A 46 5.18 -21.30 -14.36
N LEU A 47 5.74 -21.86 -13.29
CA LEU A 47 5.22 -21.66 -11.91
C LEU A 47 5.46 -20.23 -11.45
N THR A 48 6.61 -19.64 -11.72
CA THR A 48 6.89 -18.23 -11.45
C THR A 48 5.83 -17.32 -12.06
N ARG A 49 5.45 -17.55 -13.31
CA ARG A 49 4.40 -16.77 -13.98
C ARG A 49 3.03 -16.93 -13.32
N VAL A 50 2.67 -18.14 -12.91
CA VAL A 50 1.38 -18.41 -12.23
C VAL A 50 1.33 -17.71 -10.88
N PHE A 51 2.36 -17.88 -10.02
CA PHE A 51 2.40 -17.24 -8.71
C PHE A 51 2.55 -15.72 -8.79
N GLY A 52 3.25 -15.21 -9.80
CA GLY A 52 3.29 -13.77 -10.09
C GLY A 52 1.91 -13.21 -10.46
N LEU A 53 1.14 -13.93 -11.30
CA LEU A 53 -0.21 -13.52 -11.68
C LEU A 53 -1.19 -13.55 -10.48
N ILE A 54 -1.07 -14.57 -9.61
CA ILE A 54 -1.85 -14.65 -8.35
C ILE A 54 -1.43 -13.54 -7.37
N GLY A 55 -0.16 -13.16 -7.37
CA GLY A 55 0.36 -12.10 -6.50
C GLY A 55 -0.27 -10.72 -6.74
N ILE A 56 -0.67 -10.41 -7.99
CA ILE A 56 -1.31 -9.13 -8.34
C ILE A 56 -2.64 -8.93 -7.59
N PRO A 57 -3.66 -9.80 -7.73
CA PRO A 57 -4.91 -9.62 -7.01
C PRO A 57 -4.74 -9.73 -5.49
N LEU A 58 -3.80 -10.52 -4.99
CA LEU A 58 -3.50 -10.58 -3.56
C LEU A 58 -2.93 -9.25 -3.06
N ALA A 59 -1.99 -8.64 -3.78
CA ALA A 59 -1.45 -7.32 -3.44
C ALA A 59 -2.54 -6.25 -3.41
N LEU A 60 -3.40 -6.20 -4.44
CA LEU A 60 -4.54 -5.30 -4.50
C LEU A 60 -5.50 -5.50 -3.32
N SER A 61 -5.77 -6.76 -2.96
CA SER A 61 -6.64 -7.10 -1.83
C SER A 61 -6.05 -6.65 -0.50
N VAL A 62 -4.75 -6.86 -0.26
CA VAL A 62 -4.09 -6.44 0.99
C VAL A 62 -4.13 -4.93 1.15
N HIS A 63 -3.75 -4.16 0.12
CA HIS A 63 -3.72 -2.70 0.21
C HIS A 63 -5.12 -2.10 0.25
N GLY A 64 -6.03 -2.59 -0.59
CA GLY A 64 -7.44 -2.16 -0.58
C GLY A 64 -8.13 -2.47 0.76
N TYR A 65 -7.86 -3.64 1.33
CA TYR A 65 -8.39 -4.03 2.64
C TYR A 65 -7.87 -3.11 3.77
N THR A 66 -6.58 -2.76 3.74
CA THR A 66 -5.99 -1.85 4.75
C THR A 66 -6.67 -0.47 4.70
N GLY A 67 -6.87 0.07 3.49
CA GLY A 67 -7.63 1.31 3.30
C GLY A 67 -9.10 1.18 3.72
N PHE A 68 -9.73 0.04 3.46
CA PHE A 68 -11.11 -0.24 3.86
C PHE A 68 -11.31 -0.24 5.38
N ILE A 69 -10.40 -0.88 6.14
CA ILE A 69 -10.46 -0.83 7.62
C ILE A 69 -10.33 0.59 8.14
N LEU A 70 -9.45 1.39 7.55
CA LEU A 70 -9.31 2.80 7.94
C LEU A 70 -10.57 3.61 7.60
N ALA A 71 -11.17 3.38 6.44
CA ALA A 71 -12.42 4.01 6.04
C ALA A 71 -13.59 3.68 6.99
N MET A 72 -13.59 2.49 7.62
CA MET A 72 -14.58 2.11 8.61
C MET A 72 -14.37 2.78 9.98
N SER A 73 -13.23 3.42 10.20
CA SER A 73 -12.89 4.05 11.49
C SER A 73 -13.63 5.39 11.65
N LYS A 74 -14.77 5.36 12.33
CA LYS A 74 -15.58 6.55 12.65
C LYS A 74 -14.90 7.50 13.64
N ALA A 75 -13.78 7.09 14.24
CA ALA A 75 -13.09 7.87 15.26
C ALA A 75 -12.40 9.14 14.72
N ARG A 76 -12.12 9.19 13.42
CA ARG A 76 -11.53 10.36 12.74
C ARG A 76 -12.25 10.63 11.44
N ALA A 77 -12.81 11.82 11.29
CA ALA A 77 -13.52 12.26 10.10
C ALA A 77 -12.65 12.18 8.83
N LEU A 78 -11.35 12.49 8.95
CA LEU A 78 -10.35 12.38 7.88
C LEU A 78 -10.21 10.99 7.27
N TRP A 79 -10.48 9.93 8.02
CA TRP A 79 -10.30 8.55 7.54
C TRP A 79 -11.61 7.91 7.09
N ASN A 80 -12.74 8.48 7.48
CA ASN A 80 -14.06 7.95 7.18
C ASN A 80 -14.54 8.41 5.80
N THR A 81 -13.74 8.17 4.76
CA THR A 81 -14.08 8.49 3.38
C THR A 81 -14.05 7.26 2.50
N ALA A 82 -14.94 7.22 1.51
CA ALA A 82 -14.98 6.13 0.53
C ALA A 82 -13.73 6.09 -0.39
N LEU A 83 -12.93 7.16 -0.39
CA LEU A 83 -11.71 7.27 -1.21
C LEU A 83 -10.50 6.58 -0.54
N MET A 84 -10.54 6.29 0.77
CA MET A 84 -9.41 5.69 1.49
C MET A 84 -8.83 4.42 0.86
N PRO A 85 -9.61 3.41 0.46
CA PRO A 85 -9.06 2.22 -0.18
C PRO A 85 -8.30 2.53 -1.48
N THR A 86 -8.82 3.48 -2.26
CA THR A 86 -8.21 3.90 -3.53
C THR A 86 -6.92 4.69 -3.29
N LEU A 87 -6.92 5.60 -2.32
CA LEU A 87 -5.71 6.33 -1.90
C LEU A 87 -4.60 5.38 -1.46
N PHE A 88 -4.92 4.39 -0.60
CA PHE A 88 -3.95 3.39 -0.17
C PHE A 88 -3.36 2.60 -1.33
N LEU A 89 -4.18 2.23 -2.31
CA LEU A 89 -3.74 1.47 -3.47
C LEU A 89 -2.77 2.28 -4.34
N ILE A 90 -3.11 3.54 -4.62
CA ILE A 90 -2.28 4.40 -5.49
C ILE A 90 -0.99 4.79 -4.77
N SER A 91 -1.06 5.14 -3.49
CA SER A 91 0.12 5.44 -2.67
C SER A 91 1.06 4.22 -2.57
N ALA A 92 0.52 3.00 -2.49
CA ALA A 92 1.31 1.77 -2.56
C ALA A 92 1.99 1.60 -3.93
N MET A 93 1.34 1.98 -5.03
CA MET A 93 1.96 1.96 -6.37
C MET A 93 3.10 2.99 -6.46
N VAL A 94 2.92 4.20 -5.96
CA VAL A 94 3.95 5.25 -5.93
C VAL A 94 5.19 4.76 -5.16
N SER A 95 4.99 4.26 -3.94
CA SER A 95 6.09 3.74 -3.12
C SER A 95 6.74 2.50 -3.72
N GLY A 96 5.97 1.62 -4.36
CA GLY A 96 6.48 0.43 -5.05
C GLY A 96 7.37 0.76 -6.24
N ILE A 97 6.96 1.70 -7.09
CA ILE A 97 7.77 2.16 -8.23
C ILE A 97 9.04 2.85 -7.73
N GLY A 98 8.93 3.72 -6.70
CA GLY A 98 10.08 4.38 -6.09
C GLY A 98 11.09 3.38 -5.51
N MET A 99 10.62 2.37 -4.79
CA MET A 99 11.46 1.29 -4.26
C MET A 99 12.16 0.51 -5.38
N MET A 100 11.44 0.23 -6.48
CA MET A 100 11.99 -0.49 -7.63
C MET A 100 13.10 0.31 -8.31
N MET A 101 12.96 1.63 -8.45
CA MET A 101 14.01 2.50 -8.97
C MET A 101 15.28 2.46 -8.08
N ILE A 102 15.10 2.50 -6.76
CA ILE A 102 16.22 2.41 -5.81
C ILE A 102 16.93 1.05 -5.95
N VAL A 103 16.18 -0.04 -6.01
CA VAL A 103 16.74 -1.40 -6.15
C VAL A 103 17.51 -1.55 -7.45
N VAL A 104 16.96 -1.07 -8.58
CA VAL A 104 17.63 -1.09 -9.88
C VAL A 104 18.92 -0.28 -9.83
N TYR A 105 18.89 0.93 -9.26
CA TYR A 105 20.06 1.78 -9.13
C TYR A 105 21.16 1.14 -8.26
N ILE A 106 20.78 0.57 -7.10
CA ILE A 106 21.73 -0.12 -6.19
C ILE A 106 22.34 -1.34 -6.89
N ARG A 107 21.53 -2.15 -7.56
CA ARG A 107 22.00 -3.32 -8.30
C ARG A 107 23.05 -2.93 -9.32
N ASP A 108 22.75 -1.95 -10.16
CA ASP A 108 23.62 -1.53 -11.25
C ASP A 108 24.90 -0.87 -10.72
N ARG A 109 24.81 -0.16 -9.59
CA ARG A 109 25.97 0.52 -8.99
C ARG A 109 26.94 -0.40 -8.28
N PHE A 110 26.43 -1.48 -7.63
CA PHE A 110 27.22 -2.31 -6.74
C PHE A 110 27.52 -3.71 -7.29
N PHE A 111 26.65 -4.27 -8.12
CA PHE A 111 26.74 -5.67 -8.54
C PHE A 111 27.12 -5.86 -10.00
N VAL A 112 26.94 -4.85 -10.84
CA VAL A 112 27.21 -4.96 -12.29
C VAL A 112 28.39 -4.05 -12.64
N LYS A 113 29.57 -4.65 -12.81
CA LYS A 113 30.82 -3.91 -13.09
C LYS A 113 30.98 -3.42 -14.52
N GLU A 114 30.19 -3.92 -15.47
CA GLU A 114 30.37 -3.68 -16.91
C GLU A 114 29.12 -3.17 -17.66
N HIS A 115 27.97 -3.08 -17.02
CA HIS A 115 26.80 -2.51 -17.69
C HIS A 115 26.56 -1.11 -17.16
N GLU A 116 26.48 -0.17 -18.08
CA GLU A 116 25.93 1.14 -17.78
C GLU A 116 24.51 0.96 -17.23
N VAL A 117 24.19 1.70 -16.18
CA VAL A 117 22.82 1.79 -15.63
C VAL A 117 21.85 1.93 -16.81
N ASP A 118 20.86 1.05 -16.90
CA ASP A 118 19.88 1.12 -17.99
C ASP A 118 19.03 2.38 -17.79
N LYS A 119 19.56 3.49 -18.33
CA LYS A 119 18.96 4.83 -18.25
C LYS A 119 17.55 4.85 -18.83
N ASN A 120 17.27 4.01 -19.84
CA ASN A 120 15.96 3.94 -20.46
C ASN A 120 14.94 3.36 -19.49
N LEU A 121 15.30 2.26 -18.79
CA LEU A 121 14.43 1.65 -17.78
C LEU A 121 14.16 2.62 -16.62
N LEU A 122 15.19 3.29 -16.09
CA LEU A 122 15.03 4.28 -15.03
C LEU A 122 14.19 5.48 -15.47
N PHE A 123 14.34 5.91 -16.72
CA PHE A 123 13.56 7.02 -17.26
C PHE A 123 12.09 6.64 -17.44
N ASP A 124 11.79 5.43 -17.89
CA ASP A 124 10.42 4.96 -18.03
C ASP A 124 9.74 4.72 -16.67
N LEU A 125 10.46 4.16 -15.70
CA LEU A 125 9.97 4.07 -14.31
C LEU A 125 9.74 5.47 -13.71
N GLY A 126 10.61 6.43 -14.00
CA GLY A 126 10.46 7.82 -13.55
C GLY A 126 9.21 8.49 -14.13
N LYS A 127 8.91 8.29 -15.41
CA LYS A 127 7.66 8.78 -16.02
C LYS A 127 6.43 8.17 -15.35
N MET A 128 6.44 6.84 -15.14
CA MET A 128 5.34 6.17 -14.44
C MET A 128 5.16 6.70 -13.02
N LEU A 129 6.26 6.95 -12.31
CA LEU A 129 6.25 7.51 -10.97
C LEU A 129 5.62 8.91 -10.94
N ILE A 130 6.00 9.79 -11.86
CA ILE A 130 5.43 11.14 -11.95
C ILE A 130 3.92 11.08 -12.19
N ILE A 131 3.46 10.26 -13.12
CA ILE A 131 2.03 10.10 -13.41
C ILE A 131 1.29 9.58 -12.16
N ALA A 132 1.86 8.59 -11.47
CA ALA A 132 1.26 8.04 -10.26
C ALA A 132 1.19 9.07 -9.12
N ILE A 133 2.23 9.88 -8.93
CA ILE A 133 2.25 10.97 -7.92
C ILE A 133 1.20 12.03 -8.24
N VAL A 134 1.09 12.46 -9.49
CA VAL A 134 0.08 13.46 -9.88
C VAL A 134 -1.32 12.94 -9.60
N PHE A 135 -1.57 11.66 -9.87
CA PHE A 135 -2.86 11.04 -9.61
C PHE A 135 -3.14 10.89 -8.10
N ASP A 136 -2.13 10.52 -7.31
CA ASP A 136 -2.22 10.45 -5.84
C ASP A 136 -2.54 11.81 -5.23
N LEU A 137 -1.82 12.86 -5.64
CA LEU A 137 -2.07 14.24 -5.20
C LEU A 137 -3.46 14.73 -5.59
N PHE A 138 -3.95 14.39 -6.77
CA PHE A 138 -5.29 14.72 -7.20
C PHE A 138 -6.36 14.07 -6.30
N LEU A 139 -6.19 12.80 -5.94
CA LEU A 139 -7.12 12.13 -5.04
C LEU A 139 -7.08 12.69 -3.63
N ILE A 140 -5.90 13.02 -3.11
CA ILE A 140 -5.76 13.69 -1.81
C ILE A 140 -6.48 15.05 -1.85
N PHE A 141 -6.31 15.81 -2.92
CA PHE A 141 -7.00 17.08 -3.08
C PHE A 141 -8.54 16.89 -3.09
N CYS A 142 -9.04 15.89 -3.81
CA CYS A 142 -10.48 15.58 -3.82
C CYS A 142 -10.99 15.20 -2.42
N ASP A 143 -10.24 14.40 -1.70
CA ASP A 143 -10.60 13.96 -0.34
C ASP A 143 -10.66 15.13 0.63
N VAL A 144 -9.67 15.99 0.60
CA VAL A 144 -9.64 17.24 1.39
C VAL A 144 -10.77 18.19 0.98
N ALA A 145 -11.04 18.34 -0.32
CA ALA A 145 -12.14 19.19 -0.79
C ALA A 145 -13.51 18.70 -0.29
N VAL A 146 -13.75 17.38 -0.34
CA VAL A 146 -14.97 16.78 0.20
C VAL A 146 -15.08 17.01 1.71
N LEU A 147 -13.97 16.85 2.44
CA LEU A 147 -13.95 17.09 3.89
C LEU A 147 -14.27 18.53 4.25
N LEU A 148 -13.75 19.50 3.49
CA LEU A 148 -14.00 20.94 3.73
C LEU A 148 -15.43 21.35 3.35
N THR A 149 -16.08 20.62 2.46
CA THR A 149 -17.48 20.88 2.05
C THR A 149 -18.51 20.08 2.85
N ALA A 150 -18.08 19.06 3.60
CA ALA A 150 -18.93 18.32 4.52
C ALA A 150 -19.33 19.22 5.71
N ASP A 151 -20.48 18.92 6.35
CA ASP A 151 -21.10 19.71 7.41
C ASP A 151 -20.09 20.27 8.43
N SER A 152 -20.36 21.51 8.88
CA SER A 152 -19.45 22.34 9.69
C SER A 152 -18.83 21.64 10.90
N GLU A 153 -19.55 20.72 11.57
CA GLU A 153 -19.04 19.99 12.74
C GLU A 153 -17.90 19.03 12.39
N ALA A 154 -17.98 18.34 11.25
CA ALA A 154 -16.94 17.40 10.80
C ALA A 154 -15.70 18.16 10.30
N SER A 155 -15.89 19.31 9.66
CA SER A 155 -14.80 20.16 9.18
C SER A 155 -14.07 20.85 10.33
N GLU A 156 -14.78 21.32 11.35
CA GLU A 156 -14.19 21.91 12.58
C GLU A 156 -13.39 20.88 13.36
N ALA A 157 -13.87 19.64 13.51
CA ALA A 157 -13.15 18.57 14.17
C ALA A 157 -11.87 18.16 13.40
N ALA A 158 -11.91 18.21 12.07
CA ALA A 158 -10.75 17.94 11.24
C ALA A 158 -9.72 19.07 11.30
N LEU A 159 -10.16 20.33 11.23
CA LEU A 159 -9.31 21.52 11.38
C LEU A 159 -8.69 21.60 12.77
N ALA A 160 -9.43 21.27 13.81
CA ALA A 160 -8.91 21.19 15.18
C ALA A 160 -7.83 20.12 15.35
N GLY A 161 -7.83 19.08 14.53
CA GLY A 161 -6.75 18.08 14.47
C GLY A 161 -5.47 18.57 13.78
N PHE A 162 -5.57 19.57 12.89
CA PHE A 162 -4.40 20.16 12.20
C PHE A 162 -3.83 21.39 12.92
N LEU A 163 -4.68 22.19 13.57
CA LEU A 163 -4.30 23.46 14.20
C LEU A 163 -3.31 23.35 15.37
N PRO A 164 -3.32 22.33 16.26
CA PRO A 164 -2.36 22.28 17.36
C PRO A 164 -0.90 22.10 16.88
N ALA A 165 -0.69 21.63 15.65
CA ALA A 165 0.64 21.57 15.07
C ALA A 165 1.18 22.95 14.63
N PHE A 166 0.31 23.95 14.43
CA PHE A 166 0.68 25.29 13.98
C PHE A 166 0.61 26.35 15.08
N THR A 167 -0.08 26.10 16.19
CA THR A 167 -0.24 27.07 17.30
C THR A 167 0.73 26.85 18.45
N SER A 168 1.54 25.78 18.43
CA SER A 168 2.55 25.45 19.44
C SER A 168 3.98 25.86 19.03
N ALA A 169 4.14 26.68 17.99
CA ALA A 169 5.42 27.29 17.58
C ALA A 169 5.40 28.82 17.94
#